data_b200eaac1484f6339978b928f60511b6
#
_entry.id   b200eaac1484f6339978b928f60511b6
#
_cell.length_a   1.000
_cell.length_b   1.000
_cell.length_c   1.000
_cell.angle_alpha   90.00
_cell.angle_beta   90.00
_cell.angle_gamma   90.00
#
_symmetry.space_group_name_H-M   'P 1'
#
loop_
_entity.id
_entity.type
_entity.pdbx_description
1 polymer ?
#
loop_
_entity_poly.entity_id
_entity_poly.type
_entity_poly.pdbx_seq_one_letter_code
_entity_poly.pdbx_strand_id
1 'polypeptide(L)'
;MGYFRSRPIIFNFTFSDVEPDFNYVKAKYFSDKSVQDEDIPPRTKTALVRKLLTYTGFSVYQSKNDKAPLLKRLNVVVKINQEPRYVFDECIAYFGQNRIALAGYTTLQDIISSVLSSERSRIESVLNQNLGSDTKATLLRLLDSKSTFTDLAMLKRMAKDFSASQISQELK
;
A
#
# COMPACT_ATOMS: atom_id res chain seq x y z
N MET A 1 23.80 5.51 -2.76
CA MET A 1 23.67 4.12 -2.31
C MET A 1 23.04 3.97 -0.94
N GLY A 2 23.44 4.70 0.07
CA GLY A 2 22.83 4.63 1.41
C GLY A 2 21.32 4.86 1.42
N TYR A 3 20.85 5.88 0.71
CA TYR A 3 19.44 6.21 0.59
C TYR A 3 18.61 5.08 -0.07
N PHE A 4 19.11 4.50 -1.16
CA PHE A 4 18.42 3.40 -1.84
C PHE A 4 18.33 2.13 -0.98
N ARG A 5 19.33 1.88 -0.10
CA ARG A 5 19.29 0.73 0.82
C ARG A 5 18.20 0.88 1.88
N SER A 6 17.96 2.10 2.35
CA SER A 6 16.90 2.38 3.32
C SER A 6 15.51 2.44 2.70
N ARG A 7 15.43 2.93 1.45
CA ARG A 7 14.18 3.05 0.69
C ARG A 7 14.47 2.74 -0.78
N PRO A 8 14.13 1.54 -1.29
CA PRO A 8 14.42 1.12 -2.65
C PRO A 8 13.51 1.80 -3.69
N ILE A 9 13.56 3.13 -3.73
CA ILE A 9 12.82 3.98 -4.64
C ILE A 9 13.80 4.66 -5.60
N ILE A 10 13.47 4.66 -6.89
CA ILE A 10 14.21 5.40 -7.91
C ILE A 10 13.49 6.74 -8.11
N PHE A 11 14.08 7.82 -7.58
CA PHE A 11 13.52 9.15 -7.75
C PHE A 11 14.04 9.85 -8.99
N ASN A 12 13.18 10.71 -9.53
CA ASN A 12 13.65 11.82 -10.35
C ASN A 12 13.92 12.99 -9.41
N PHE A 13 15.16 13.44 -9.37
CA PHE A 13 15.60 14.59 -8.58
C PHE A 13 16.45 15.52 -9.43
N THR A 14 16.42 16.79 -9.10
CA THR A 14 17.32 17.82 -9.61
C THR A 14 18.51 17.96 -8.67
N PHE A 15 19.56 18.68 -9.11
CA PHE A 15 20.72 18.93 -8.24
C PHE A 15 20.30 19.68 -6.97
N SER A 16 19.41 20.66 -7.08
CA SER A 16 18.93 21.43 -5.91
C SER A 16 18.26 20.58 -4.83
N ASP A 17 17.62 19.47 -5.21
CA ASP A 17 16.95 18.58 -4.25
C ASP A 17 17.95 17.81 -3.37
N VAL A 18 19.19 17.64 -3.85
CA VAL A 18 20.22 16.82 -3.22
C VAL A 18 21.49 17.60 -2.84
N GLU A 19 21.48 18.89 -3.05
CA GLU A 19 22.63 19.77 -2.82
C GLU A 19 23.21 19.65 -1.40
N PRO A 20 22.42 19.63 -0.31
CA PRO A 20 22.96 19.47 1.03
C PRO A 20 23.69 18.12 1.21
N ASP A 21 23.11 17.03 0.71
CA ASP A 21 23.71 15.71 0.78
C ASP A 21 24.97 15.61 -0.09
N PHE A 22 24.92 16.22 -1.28
CA PHE A 22 26.07 16.32 -2.17
C PHE A 22 27.24 17.05 -1.50
N ASN A 23 27.00 18.22 -0.92
CA ASN A 23 28.01 19.00 -0.23
C ASN A 23 28.62 18.25 0.95
N TYR A 24 27.79 17.52 1.72
CA TYR A 24 28.29 16.66 2.80
C TYR A 24 29.19 15.56 2.28
N VAL A 25 28.80 14.84 1.25
CA VAL A 25 29.58 13.75 0.65
C VAL A 25 30.87 14.29 0.02
N LYS A 26 30.81 15.43 -0.68
CA LYS A 26 31.95 16.11 -1.28
C LYS A 26 32.98 16.47 -0.21
N ALA A 27 32.56 17.16 0.85
CA ALA A 27 33.46 17.55 1.95
C ALA A 27 34.09 16.35 2.65
N LYS A 28 33.32 15.28 2.86
CA LYS A 28 33.79 14.12 3.64
C LYS A 28 34.72 13.16 2.86
N TYR A 29 34.45 12.97 1.56
CA TYR A 29 35.09 11.89 0.78
C TYR A 29 35.86 12.38 -0.44
N PHE A 30 35.67 13.64 -0.86
CA PHE A 30 36.19 14.18 -2.11
C PHE A 30 36.73 15.62 -1.94
N SER A 31 37.22 15.96 -0.75
CA SER A 31 37.74 17.30 -0.43
C SER A 31 38.81 17.80 -1.41
N ASP A 32 39.62 16.86 -1.94
CA ASP A 32 40.74 17.19 -2.82
C ASP A 32 40.40 17.08 -4.30
N LYS A 33 39.14 16.80 -4.64
CA LYS A 33 38.71 16.63 -6.03
C LYS A 33 37.77 17.76 -6.46
N SER A 34 38.01 18.26 -7.68
CA SER A 34 37.04 19.08 -8.36
C SER A 34 35.84 18.20 -8.79
N VAL A 35 34.67 18.41 -8.17
CA VAL A 35 33.44 17.72 -8.50
C VAL A 35 32.48 18.76 -9.11
N GLN A 36 31.89 18.43 -10.24
CA GLN A 36 30.95 19.32 -10.93
C GLN A 36 29.62 19.37 -10.18
N ASP A 37 29.13 20.58 -9.94
CA ASP A 37 27.89 20.90 -9.24
C ASP A 37 26.78 21.13 -10.27
N GLU A 38 26.43 20.09 -11.05
CA GLU A 38 25.47 20.18 -12.13
C GLU A 38 24.56 18.95 -12.20
N ASP A 39 23.43 19.09 -12.88
CA ASP A 39 22.49 18.00 -13.10
C ASP A 39 23.12 16.87 -13.92
N ILE A 40 22.86 15.65 -13.50
CA ILE A 40 23.33 14.44 -14.20
C ILE A 40 22.53 14.27 -15.50
N PRO A 41 23.19 14.22 -16.68
CA PRO A 41 22.51 13.99 -17.94
C PRO A 41 21.62 12.72 -17.90
N PRO A 42 20.43 12.71 -18.54
CA PRO A 42 19.49 11.61 -18.47
C PRO A 42 20.10 10.24 -18.86
N ARG A 43 21.00 10.24 -19.85
CA ARG A 43 21.71 9.03 -20.30
C ARG A 43 22.61 8.45 -19.21
N THR A 44 23.35 9.32 -18.53
CA THR A 44 24.22 8.97 -17.41
C THR A 44 23.39 8.49 -16.23
N LYS A 45 22.27 9.17 -15.93
CA LYS A 45 21.33 8.78 -14.88
C LYS A 45 20.82 7.35 -15.09
N THR A 46 20.37 7.01 -16.29
CA THR A 46 19.90 5.66 -16.63
C THR A 46 21.00 4.60 -16.41
N ALA A 47 22.24 4.89 -16.81
CA ALA A 47 23.38 3.99 -16.61
C ALA A 47 23.70 3.81 -15.12
N LEU A 48 23.64 4.88 -14.33
CA LEU A 48 23.86 4.83 -12.87
C LEU A 48 22.77 4.06 -12.14
N VAL A 49 21.50 4.23 -12.52
CA VAL A 49 20.38 3.46 -11.97
C VAL A 49 20.59 1.97 -12.25
N ARG A 50 20.97 1.60 -13.47
CA ARG A 50 21.26 0.20 -13.80
C ARG A 50 22.38 -0.38 -12.94
N LYS A 51 23.50 0.34 -12.79
CA LYS A 51 24.61 -0.06 -11.92
C LYS A 51 24.17 -0.20 -10.46
N LEU A 52 23.37 0.74 -9.95
CA LEU A 52 22.82 0.70 -8.59
C LEU A 52 21.98 -0.56 -8.36
N LEU A 53 21.07 -0.86 -9.27
CA LEU A 53 20.21 -2.04 -9.19
C LEU A 53 21.02 -3.33 -9.24
N THR A 54 21.96 -3.44 -10.17
CA THR A 54 22.87 -4.61 -10.26
C THR A 54 23.67 -4.78 -8.96
N TYR A 55 24.23 -3.69 -8.41
CA TYR A 55 25.02 -3.74 -7.20
C TYR A 55 24.18 -4.11 -5.95
N THR A 56 22.95 -3.66 -5.88
CA THR A 56 22.07 -3.91 -4.74
C THR A 56 21.26 -5.20 -4.88
N GLY A 57 21.27 -5.84 -6.05
CA GLY A 57 20.49 -7.04 -6.35
C GLY A 57 18.99 -6.77 -6.47
N PHE A 58 18.61 -5.52 -6.77
CA PHE A 58 17.22 -5.17 -7.05
C PHE A 58 16.92 -5.18 -8.55
N SER A 59 15.68 -5.47 -8.91
CA SER A 59 15.13 -5.32 -10.26
C SER A 59 14.19 -4.12 -10.33
N VAL A 60 13.94 -3.61 -11.53
CA VAL A 60 12.88 -2.61 -11.76
C VAL A 60 11.55 -3.35 -11.85
N TYR A 61 10.50 -2.78 -11.26
CA TYR A 61 9.14 -3.30 -11.42
C TYR A 61 8.74 -3.38 -12.89
N GLN A 62 8.31 -4.55 -13.31
CA GLN A 62 7.81 -4.83 -14.65
C GLN A 62 6.37 -5.32 -14.58
N SER A 63 5.43 -4.50 -15.04
CA SER A 63 4.00 -4.83 -14.97
C SER A 63 3.67 -6.20 -15.58
N LYS A 64 4.36 -6.59 -16.64
CA LYS A 64 4.14 -7.88 -17.32
C LYS A 64 4.47 -9.09 -16.43
N ASN A 65 5.50 -8.98 -15.60
CA ASN A 65 6.02 -10.10 -14.81
C ASN A 65 5.58 -10.03 -13.35
N ASP A 66 5.55 -8.83 -12.76
CA ASP A 66 5.45 -8.63 -11.32
C ASP A 66 4.02 -8.33 -10.86
N LYS A 67 3.15 -7.83 -11.76
CA LYS A 67 1.79 -7.44 -11.40
C LYS A 67 0.94 -8.62 -10.96
N ALA A 68 0.97 -9.73 -11.67
CA ALA A 68 0.12 -10.87 -11.37
C ALA A 68 0.46 -11.54 -10.02
N PRO A 69 1.74 -11.82 -9.68
CA PRO A 69 2.11 -12.32 -8.36
C PRO A 69 1.77 -11.33 -7.23
N LEU A 70 1.98 -10.04 -7.44
CA LEU A 70 1.63 -9.00 -6.48
C LEU A 70 0.13 -8.99 -6.22
N LEU A 71 -0.71 -8.96 -7.26
CA LEU A 71 -2.16 -9.01 -7.13
C LEU A 71 -2.63 -10.28 -6.40
N LYS A 72 -2.02 -11.42 -6.68
CA LYS A 72 -2.31 -12.67 -5.97
C LYS A 72 -2.08 -12.54 -4.46
N ARG A 73 -0.97 -11.92 -4.06
CA ARG A 73 -0.66 -11.64 -2.65
C ARG A 73 -1.68 -10.67 -2.05
N LEU A 74 -1.91 -9.53 -2.69
CA LEU A 74 -2.80 -8.49 -2.16
C LEU A 74 -4.26 -8.93 -2.07
N ASN A 75 -4.74 -9.79 -2.98
CA ASN A 75 -6.07 -10.38 -2.91
C ASN A 75 -6.28 -11.31 -1.70
N VAL A 76 -5.21 -11.84 -1.12
CA VAL A 76 -5.29 -12.57 0.16
C VAL A 76 -5.32 -11.57 1.32
N VAL A 77 -4.46 -10.57 1.26
CA VAL A 77 -4.31 -9.55 2.30
C VAL A 77 -5.60 -8.76 2.51
N VAL A 78 -6.25 -8.33 1.43
CA VAL A 78 -7.47 -7.50 1.49
C VAL A 78 -8.67 -8.24 2.09
N LYS A 79 -8.68 -9.56 2.08
CA LYS A 79 -9.71 -10.37 2.78
C LYS A 79 -9.55 -10.34 4.30
N ILE A 80 -8.35 -10.07 4.78
CA ILE A 80 -8.05 -9.98 6.21
C ILE A 80 -8.28 -8.57 6.72
N ASN A 81 -7.77 -7.56 5.98
CA ASN A 81 -7.93 -6.17 6.34
C ASN A 81 -8.02 -5.30 5.08
N GLN A 82 -9.09 -4.50 4.98
CA GLN A 82 -9.38 -3.61 3.86
C GLN A 82 -8.91 -2.16 4.11
N GLU A 83 -8.19 -1.91 5.18
CA GLU A 83 -7.62 -0.59 5.42
C GLU A 83 -6.58 -0.27 4.34
N PRO A 84 -6.73 0.84 3.58
CA PRO A 84 -5.82 1.17 2.49
C PRO A 84 -4.35 1.25 2.92
N ARG A 85 -4.10 1.74 4.13
CA ARG A 85 -2.76 1.82 4.70
C ARG A 85 -2.15 0.45 4.91
N TYR A 86 -2.91 -0.49 5.45
CA TYR A 86 -2.45 -1.86 5.67
C TYR A 86 -2.10 -2.56 4.34
N VAL A 87 -2.99 -2.42 3.33
CA VAL A 87 -2.75 -2.98 1.99
C VAL A 87 -1.52 -2.35 1.33
N PHE A 88 -1.30 -1.05 1.53
CA PHE A 88 -0.11 -0.36 1.06
C PHE A 88 1.16 -0.89 1.73
N ASP A 89 1.17 -1.04 3.05
CA ASP A 89 2.34 -1.51 3.80
C ASP A 89 2.69 -2.96 3.40
N GLU A 90 1.71 -3.83 3.16
CA GLU A 90 1.89 -5.18 2.62
C GLU A 90 2.43 -5.17 1.17
N CYS A 91 1.98 -4.22 0.37
CA CYS A 91 2.51 -4.01 -0.97
C CYS A 91 4.01 -3.64 -0.91
N ILE A 92 4.40 -2.69 -0.06
CA ILE A 92 5.80 -2.30 0.16
C ILE A 92 6.63 -3.49 0.65
N ALA A 93 6.11 -4.26 1.59
CA ALA A 93 6.78 -5.46 2.10
C ALA A 93 7.03 -6.48 0.99
N TYR A 94 6.06 -6.69 0.08
CA TYR A 94 6.21 -7.57 -1.07
C TYR A 94 7.36 -7.12 -1.99
N PHE A 95 7.45 -5.81 -2.32
CA PHE A 95 8.52 -5.26 -3.14
C PHE A 95 9.90 -5.50 -2.49
N GLY A 96 10.01 -5.26 -1.19
CA GLY A 96 11.24 -5.48 -0.44
C GLY A 96 11.67 -6.95 -0.42
N GLN A 97 10.75 -7.87 -0.12
CA GLN A 97 11.00 -9.31 -0.07
C GLN A 97 11.46 -9.88 -1.41
N ASN A 98 10.89 -9.40 -2.51
CA ASN A 98 11.24 -9.83 -3.86
C ASN A 98 12.37 -9.04 -4.50
N ARG A 99 12.97 -8.09 -3.76
CA ARG A 99 14.03 -7.21 -4.25
C ARG A 99 13.64 -6.48 -5.54
N ILE A 100 12.43 -5.98 -5.57
CA ILE A 100 11.92 -5.15 -6.66
C ILE A 100 11.94 -3.69 -6.18
N ALA A 101 12.54 -2.80 -6.94
CA ALA A 101 12.46 -1.37 -6.66
C ALA A 101 11.01 -0.90 -6.75
N LEU A 102 10.60 -0.04 -5.83
CA LEU A 102 9.23 0.42 -5.75
C LEU A 102 8.77 1.05 -7.06
N ALA A 103 7.59 0.68 -7.50
CA ALA A 103 6.93 1.29 -8.64
C ALA A 103 6.54 2.74 -8.32
N GLY A 104 6.31 3.54 -9.35
CA GLY A 104 5.83 4.91 -9.18
C GLY A 104 4.50 4.98 -8.43
N TYR A 105 4.28 6.11 -7.76
CA TYR A 105 3.10 6.33 -6.90
C TYR A 105 1.77 6.00 -7.60
N THR A 106 1.57 6.50 -8.82
CA THR A 106 0.35 6.23 -9.60
C THR A 106 0.12 4.76 -9.84
N THR A 107 1.16 4.00 -10.18
CA THR A 107 1.08 2.54 -10.37
C THR A 107 0.69 1.82 -9.09
N LEU A 108 1.26 2.21 -7.94
CA LEU A 108 0.89 1.65 -6.64
C LEU A 108 -0.55 1.97 -6.27
N GLN A 109 -0.95 3.22 -6.47
CA GLN A 109 -2.32 3.68 -6.24
C GLN A 109 -3.32 2.88 -7.08
N ASP A 110 -3.06 2.69 -8.36
CA ASP A 110 -3.94 1.94 -9.27
C ASP A 110 -4.08 0.47 -8.84
N ILE A 111 -2.97 -0.16 -8.46
CA ILE A 111 -2.96 -1.55 -7.98
C ILE A 111 -3.81 -1.68 -6.71
N ILE A 112 -3.57 -0.83 -5.72
CA ILE A 112 -4.26 -0.88 -4.42
C ILE A 112 -5.74 -0.57 -4.59
N SER A 113 -6.09 0.47 -5.34
CA SER A 113 -7.48 0.84 -5.63
C SER A 113 -8.22 -0.27 -6.35
N SER A 114 -7.57 -0.92 -7.31
CA SER A 114 -8.14 -2.06 -8.05
C SER A 114 -8.45 -3.23 -7.12
N VAL A 115 -7.52 -3.59 -6.22
CA VAL A 115 -7.70 -4.70 -5.27
C VAL A 115 -8.82 -4.40 -4.27
N LEU A 116 -8.85 -3.19 -3.70
CA LEU A 116 -9.89 -2.77 -2.76
C LEU A 116 -11.27 -2.73 -3.42
N SER A 117 -11.37 -2.20 -4.65
CA SER A 117 -12.63 -2.18 -5.42
C SER A 117 -13.10 -3.59 -5.76
N SER A 118 -12.20 -4.47 -6.17
CA SER A 118 -12.53 -5.86 -6.49
C SER A 118 -13.08 -6.59 -5.26
N GLU A 119 -12.47 -6.42 -4.09
CA GLU A 119 -12.93 -7.05 -2.85
C GLU A 119 -14.27 -6.47 -2.39
N ARG A 120 -14.47 -5.15 -2.52
CA ARG A 120 -15.77 -4.52 -2.25
C ARG A 120 -16.87 -5.12 -3.12
N SER A 121 -16.64 -5.21 -4.44
CA SER A 121 -17.59 -5.81 -5.37
C SER A 121 -17.88 -7.28 -5.07
N ARG A 122 -16.85 -8.04 -4.65
CA ARG A 122 -17.02 -9.43 -4.22
C ARG A 122 -17.94 -9.53 -3.00
N ILE A 123 -17.70 -8.71 -1.97
CA ILE A 123 -18.53 -8.69 -0.75
C ILE A 123 -19.95 -8.30 -1.10
N GLU A 124 -20.12 -7.25 -1.89
CA GLU A 124 -21.43 -6.77 -2.34
C GLU A 124 -22.20 -7.88 -3.09
N SER A 125 -21.53 -8.59 -3.98
CA SER A 125 -22.11 -9.73 -4.70
C SER A 125 -22.56 -10.83 -3.74
N VAL A 126 -21.69 -11.23 -2.80
CA VAL A 126 -22.00 -12.26 -1.79
C VAL A 126 -23.19 -11.84 -0.93
N LEU A 127 -23.22 -10.60 -0.47
CA LEU A 127 -24.35 -10.08 0.32
C LEU A 127 -25.64 -10.07 -0.49
N ASN A 128 -25.56 -9.63 -1.75
CA ASN A 128 -26.74 -9.59 -2.63
C ASN A 128 -27.31 -10.97 -2.94
N GLN A 129 -26.47 -11.99 -3.03
CA GLN A 129 -26.91 -13.37 -3.31
C GLN A 129 -27.45 -14.09 -2.08
N ASN A 130 -26.92 -13.79 -0.89
CA ASN A 130 -27.20 -14.57 0.32
C ASN A 130 -28.17 -13.88 1.31
N LEU A 131 -28.34 -12.56 1.21
CA LEU A 131 -29.28 -11.84 2.08
C LEU A 131 -30.70 -11.88 1.50
N GLY A 132 -31.65 -12.36 2.30
CA GLY A 132 -33.08 -12.27 1.98
C GLY A 132 -33.55 -10.79 1.91
N SER A 133 -34.67 -10.56 1.21
CA SER A 133 -35.28 -9.23 1.04
C SER A 133 -35.53 -8.52 2.39
N ASP A 134 -36.03 -9.26 3.37
CA ASP A 134 -36.39 -8.72 4.69
C ASP A 134 -35.16 -8.30 5.49
N THR A 135 -34.07 -9.09 5.41
CA THR A 135 -32.79 -8.75 6.05
C THR A 135 -32.19 -7.51 5.39
N LYS A 136 -32.24 -7.41 4.05
CA LYS A 136 -31.78 -6.20 3.33
C LYS A 136 -32.58 -4.96 3.74
N ALA A 137 -33.92 -5.07 3.81
CA ALA A 137 -34.78 -3.98 4.22
C ALA A 137 -34.48 -3.54 5.66
N THR A 138 -34.25 -4.48 6.57
CA THR A 138 -33.86 -4.18 7.95
C THR A 138 -32.51 -3.46 8.04
N LEU A 139 -31.50 -3.93 7.31
CA LEU A 139 -30.18 -3.27 7.26
C LEU A 139 -30.26 -1.87 6.67
N LEU A 140 -31.01 -1.68 5.58
CA LEU A 140 -31.22 -0.36 4.98
C LEU A 140 -31.93 0.59 5.97
N ARG A 141 -32.94 0.09 6.70
CA ARG A 141 -33.62 0.89 7.72
C ARG A 141 -32.68 1.32 8.84
N LEU A 142 -31.73 0.48 9.25
CA LEU A 142 -30.69 0.86 10.23
C LEU A 142 -29.78 1.96 9.71
N LEU A 143 -29.54 2.03 8.39
CA LEU A 143 -28.72 3.08 7.78
C LEU A 143 -29.49 4.40 7.61
N ASP A 144 -30.80 4.36 7.40
CA ASP A 144 -31.64 5.53 7.12
C ASP A 144 -32.18 6.20 8.41
N SER A 145 -32.13 5.54 9.56
CA SER A 145 -32.67 6.09 10.79
C SER A 145 -31.77 7.18 11.39
N LYS A 146 -32.37 8.31 11.79
CA LYS A 146 -31.66 9.42 12.45
C LYS A 146 -31.04 9.03 13.81
N SER A 147 -31.42 7.87 14.38
CA SER A 147 -30.87 7.28 15.60
C SER A 147 -29.72 6.31 15.38
N THR A 148 -29.26 6.17 14.18
CA THR A 148 -28.35 5.15 13.65
C THR A 148 -27.00 5.05 14.36
N PHE A 149 -26.52 6.12 14.96
CA PHE A 149 -25.21 6.08 15.62
C PHE A 149 -25.21 5.15 16.85
N THR A 150 -26.33 5.08 17.56
CA THR A 150 -26.49 4.22 18.73
C THR A 150 -26.65 2.76 18.32
N ASP A 151 -27.47 2.50 17.28
CA ASP A 151 -27.73 1.14 16.80
C ASP A 151 -26.53 0.52 16.10
N LEU A 152 -25.81 1.30 15.27
CA LEU A 152 -24.55 0.88 14.66
C LEU A 152 -23.43 0.72 15.70
N ALA A 153 -23.41 1.53 16.76
CA ALA A 153 -22.48 1.38 17.88
C ALA A 153 -22.76 0.11 18.68
N MET A 154 -24.03 -0.27 18.83
CA MET A 154 -24.42 -1.56 19.45
C MET A 154 -23.95 -2.76 18.63
N LEU A 155 -24.09 -2.74 17.30
CA LEU A 155 -23.58 -3.79 16.42
C LEU A 155 -22.06 -3.93 16.45
N LYS A 156 -21.33 -2.85 16.78
CA LYS A 156 -19.88 -2.85 16.94
C LYS A 156 -19.40 -3.25 18.34
N ARG A 157 -20.28 -3.29 19.32
CA ARG A 157 -19.92 -3.74 20.66
C ARG A 157 -19.74 -5.26 20.64
N MET A 158 -18.52 -5.72 20.85
CA MET A 158 -18.32 -7.11 21.23
C MET A 158 -18.98 -7.36 22.58
N ALA A 159 -19.68 -8.47 22.71
CA ALA A 159 -20.17 -8.93 24.00
C ALA A 159 -19.03 -8.91 25.02
N LYS A 160 -19.22 -8.20 26.14
CA LYS A 160 -18.17 -8.09 27.17
C LYS A 160 -17.93 -9.38 27.92
N ASP A 161 -18.93 -10.25 27.95
CA ASP A 161 -18.81 -11.63 28.41
C ASP A 161 -19.65 -12.54 27.49
N PHE A 162 -19.27 -13.79 27.37
CA PHE A 162 -19.97 -14.79 26.59
C PHE A 162 -20.92 -15.62 27.46
N SER A 163 -21.49 -15.06 28.52
CA SER A 163 -22.50 -15.73 29.33
C SER A 163 -23.77 -16.00 28.53
N ALA A 164 -24.43 -17.12 28.79
CA ALA A 164 -25.66 -17.49 28.12
C ALA A 164 -26.79 -16.45 28.29
N SER A 165 -26.79 -15.69 29.39
CA SER A 165 -27.73 -14.61 29.65
C SER A 165 -27.50 -13.41 28.75
N GLN A 166 -26.26 -13.02 28.47
CA GLN A 166 -25.92 -11.90 27.57
C GLN A 166 -26.17 -12.29 26.12
N ILE A 167 -25.79 -13.48 25.68
CA ILE A 167 -26.09 -13.97 24.34
C ILE A 167 -27.60 -14.00 24.09
N SER A 168 -28.40 -14.41 25.08
CA SER A 168 -29.87 -14.41 25.00
C SER A 168 -30.50 -13.02 24.96
N GLN A 169 -29.84 -11.98 25.50
CA GLN A 169 -30.30 -10.59 25.43
C GLN A 169 -29.95 -9.94 24.10
N GLU A 170 -28.84 -10.30 23.48
CA GLU A 170 -28.40 -9.78 22.19
C GLU A 170 -29.14 -10.44 20.99
N LEU A 171 -29.76 -11.61 21.18
CA LEU A 171 -30.56 -12.31 20.19
C LEU A 171 -32.04 -11.93 20.19
N LYS A 172 -32.51 -11.08 21.08
CA LYS A 172 -33.85 -10.47 21.12
C LYS A 172 -33.88 -9.11 20.45
#